data_337eabf4110e114a64f07b95e35dc89c
#
_entry.id   337eabf4110e114a64f07b95e35dc89c
#
_cell.length_a   1.000
_cell.length_b   1.000
_cell.length_c   1.000
_cell.angle_alpha   90.00
_cell.angle_beta   90.00
_cell.angle_gamma   90.00
#
_symmetry.space_group_name_H-M   'P 1'
#
loop_
_entity.id
_entity.type
_entity.pdbx_description
1 polymer ?
#
loop_
_entity_poly.entity_id
_entity_poly.type
_entity_poly.pdbx_seq_one_letter_code
_entity_poly.pdbx_strand_id
1 'polypeptide(L)'
;MAGMHVTVIGAGGKMGTWFTKYFVKQKHKVFVHDTDKKALNKLKKLKANVVGDLKFTLMNSDVVIVCVPINSMKRVLLQVSKYMMLDSTLIEISSVKHEAHKTLSEVARMYKLRPLCIHPLFGPGAESIKGMKVALIPVFDAHAELKDAKKILSGASLTTVDVKDHDKIIAVVLGLTHLNNTILAKIMSDEKEPDRLKEIAGSTYKIQSLLTESIMNDEAQLFTSILMSNSYMRRYARNLLETTQQLCNYVLNENPRELSKTYMKIRDKFSQQVNLEKSYKTMYEVLKMLK
;
A
#
# COMPACT_ATOMS: atom_id res chain seq x y z
N MET A 1 18.60 -11.00 21.56
CA MET A 1 17.77 -12.13 21.07
C MET A 1 18.50 -12.75 19.89
N ALA A 2 18.54 -14.08 19.79
CA ALA A 2 19.06 -14.76 18.60
C ALA A 2 18.29 -14.27 17.37
N GLY A 3 18.99 -14.05 16.26
CA GLY A 3 18.37 -13.59 15.02
C GLY A 3 17.43 -14.65 14.46
N MET A 4 16.20 -14.28 14.09
CA MET A 4 15.24 -15.17 13.43
C MET A 4 15.72 -15.53 12.02
N HIS A 5 15.33 -16.71 11.53
CA HIS A 5 15.40 -17.06 10.12
C HIS A 5 14.17 -16.51 9.40
N VAL A 6 14.37 -15.54 8.55
CA VAL A 6 13.28 -14.85 7.82
C VAL A 6 13.41 -15.13 6.32
N THR A 7 12.36 -15.67 5.71
CA THR A 7 12.29 -15.86 4.26
C THR A 7 11.37 -14.83 3.63
N VAL A 8 11.89 -14.08 2.65
CA VAL A 8 11.14 -13.09 1.87
C VAL A 8 10.83 -13.67 0.49
N ILE A 9 9.55 -13.90 0.21
CA ILE A 9 9.03 -14.36 -1.08
C ILE A 9 8.59 -13.14 -1.90
N GLY A 10 8.99 -13.06 -3.16
CA GLY A 10 8.82 -11.86 -3.99
C GLY A 10 9.82 -10.75 -3.62
N ALA A 11 11.03 -11.16 -3.22
CA ALA A 11 12.07 -10.28 -2.71
C ALA A 11 12.61 -9.28 -3.76
N GLY A 12 12.48 -9.60 -5.05
CA GLY A 12 12.91 -8.75 -6.16
C GLY A 12 12.01 -7.54 -6.40
N GLY A 13 10.75 -7.58 -5.94
CA GLY A 13 9.83 -6.45 -5.99
C GLY A 13 10.22 -5.31 -5.05
N LYS A 14 9.62 -4.12 -5.25
CA LYS A 14 9.93 -2.91 -4.46
C LYS A 14 9.76 -3.14 -2.94
N MET A 15 8.60 -3.66 -2.50
CA MET A 15 8.36 -3.94 -1.07
C MET A 15 9.14 -5.14 -0.55
N GLY A 16 9.34 -6.19 -1.37
CA GLY A 16 10.17 -7.33 -1.01
C GLY A 16 11.63 -6.93 -0.76
N THR A 17 12.18 -6.07 -1.61
CA THR A 17 13.50 -5.46 -1.40
C THR A 17 13.54 -4.61 -0.13
N TRP A 18 12.49 -3.83 0.13
CA TRP A 18 12.37 -3.02 1.34
C TRP A 18 12.37 -3.87 2.61
N PHE A 19 11.55 -4.93 2.67
CA PHE A 19 11.51 -5.85 3.82
C PHE A 19 12.81 -6.64 3.96
N THR A 20 13.45 -7.01 2.87
CA THR A 20 14.78 -7.63 2.92
C THR A 20 15.79 -6.73 3.63
N LYS A 21 15.87 -5.44 3.25
CA LYS A 21 16.71 -4.44 3.93
C LYS A 21 16.35 -4.29 5.40
N TYR A 22 15.06 -4.22 5.70
CA TYR A 22 14.55 -4.09 7.06
C TYR A 22 15.03 -5.24 7.95
N PHE A 23 14.81 -6.50 7.56
CA PHE A 23 15.17 -7.64 8.37
C PHE A 23 16.70 -7.85 8.48
N VAL A 24 17.46 -7.55 7.43
CA VAL A 24 18.93 -7.54 7.51
C VAL A 24 19.43 -6.49 8.50
N LYS A 25 18.88 -5.29 8.50
CA LYS A 25 19.19 -4.21 9.46
C LYS A 25 18.88 -4.61 10.91
N GLN A 26 17.84 -5.42 11.11
CA GLN A 26 17.47 -5.99 12.41
C GLN A 26 18.35 -7.20 12.83
N LYS A 27 19.39 -7.52 12.04
CA LYS A 27 20.33 -8.64 12.29
C LYS A 27 19.68 -10.02 12.27
N HIS A 28 18.61 -10.19 11.49
CA HIS A 28 18.04 -11.50 11.21
C HIS A 28 18.82 -12.22 10.10
N LYS A 29 18.76 -13.57 10.08
CA LYS A 29 19.27 -14.36 8.96
C LYS A 29 18.21 -14.38 7.86
N VAL A 30 18.45 -13.61 6.80
CA VAL A 30 17.46 -13.36 5.75
C VAL A 30 17.75 -14.22 4.53
N PHE A 31 16.72 -14.92 4.07
CA PHE A 31 16.69 -15.69 2.83
C PHE A 31 15.73 -15.01 1.85
N VAL A 32 16.12 -14.96 0.57
CA VAL A 32 15.34 -14.25 -0.46
C VAL A 32 15.02 -15.18 -1.63
N HIS A 33 13.75 -15.17 -2.03
CA HIS A 33 13.27 -15.92 -3.18
C HIS A 33 12.44 -15.00 -4.09
N ASP A 34 12.69 -15.12 -5.40
CA ASP A 34 11.90 -14.48 -6.44
C ASP A 34 11.98 -15.31 -7.72
N THR A 35 10.98 -15.20 -8.58
CA THR A 35 10.98 -15.78 -9.93
C THR A 35 11.92 -15.01 -10.87
N ASP A 36 12.14 -13.72 -10.63
CA ASP A 36 13.12 -12.91 -11.36
C ASP A 36 14.53 -13.06 -10.77
N LYS A 37 15.32 -13.94 -11.40
CA LYS A 37 16.72 -14.18 -11.01
C LYS A 37 17.61 -12.94 -11.15
N LYS A 38 17.29 -12.01 -12.07
CA LYS A 38 18.07 -10.77 -12.24
C LYS A 38 17.86 -9.83 -11.06
N ALA A 39 16.61 -9.71 -10.59
CA ALA A 39 16.29 -8.94 -9.39
C ALA A 39 16.98 -9.52 -8.15
N LEU A 40 17.02 -10.85 -7.97
CA LEU A 40 17.74 -11.52 -6.88
C LEU A 40 19.24 -11.19 -6.83
N ASN A 41 19.90 -11.05 -7.98
CA ASN A 41 21.32 -10.71 -8.00
C ASN A 41 21.64 -9.36 -7.38
N LYS A 42 20.71 -8.39 -7.46
CA LYS A 42 20.85 -7.08 -6.81
C LYS A 42 20.81 -7.20 -5.29
N LEU A 43 20.08 -8.19 -4.75
CA LEU A 43 19.92 -8.42 -3.32
C LEU A 43 21.12 -9.08 -2.65
N LYS A 44 22.01 -9.72 -3.40
CA LYS A 44 23.27 -10.28 -2.87
C LYS A 44 24.12 -9.23 -2.14
N LYS A 45 24.08 -7.97 -2.62
CA LYS A 45 24.79 -6.84 -1.99
C LYS A 45 24.24 -6.48 -0.59
N LEU A 46 23.03 -6.93 -0.25
CA LEU A 46 22.34 -6.66 1.02
C LEU A 46 22.65 -7.66 2.12
N LYS A 47 23.64 -8.56 1.96
CA LYS A 47 23.93 -9.66 2.91
C LYS A 47 22.73 -10.61 3.13
N ALA A 48 21.84 -10.74 2.14
CA ALA A 48 20.74 -11.70 2.13
C ALA A 48 21.17 -12.96 1.37
N ASN A 49 20.70 -14.12 1.83
CA ASN A 49 21.02 -15.42 1.24
C ASN A 49 20.00 -15.73 0.14
N VAL A 50 20.45 -15.90 -1.10
CA VAL A 50 19.58 -16.36 -2.18
C VAL A 50 19.24 -17.83 -1.96
N VAL A 51 17.94 -18.14 -1.99
CA VAL A 51 17.41 -19.49 -1.76
C VAL A 51 17.84 -20.44 -2.90
N GLY A 52 18.53 -21.54 -2.55
CA GLY A 52 18.85 -22.63 -3.48
C GLY A 52 17.71 -23.66 -3.55
N ASP A 53 17.30 -24.16 -2.39
CA ASP A 53 16.13 -25.04 -2.21
C ASP A 53 15.06 -24.31 -1.37
N LEU A 54 13.95 -23.96 -2.02
CA LEU A 54 12.87 -23.22 -1.35
C LEU A 54 12.18 -24.09 -0.30
N LYS A 55 11.93 -25.36 -0.57
CA LYS A 55 11.29 -26.28 0.36
C LYS A 55 12.08 -26.39 1.66
N PHE A 56 13.38 -26.71 1.55
CA PHE A 56 14.27 -26.81 2.70
C PHE A 56 14.34 -25.48 3.47
N THR A 57 14.39 -24.34 2.77
CA THR A 57 14.46 -23.03 3.41
C THR A 57 13.18 -22.71 4.19
N LEU A 58 12.01 -23.00 3.63
CA LEU A 58 10.72 -22.79 4.31
C LEU A 58 10.57 -23.66 5.56
N MET A 59 11.04 -24.91 5.51
CA MET A 59 11.06 -25.82 6.66
C MET A 59 11.95 -25.34 7.82
N ASN A 60 12.85 -24.40 7.58
CA ASN A 60 13.78 -23.85 8.59
C ASN A 60 13.53 -22.35 8.85
N SER A 61 12.38 -21.81 8.45
CA SER A 61 12.05 -20.40 8.61
C SER A 61 11.14 -20.17 9.83
N ASP A 62 11.55 -19.26 10.71
CA ASP A 62 10.70 -18.77 11.81
C ASP A 62 9.60 -17.85 11.28
N VAL A 63 9.92 -17.07 10.24
CA VAL A 63 9.03 -16.09 9.61
C VAL A 63 9.14 -16.18 8.10
N VAL A 64 8.01 -16.29 7.42
CA VAL A 64 7.90 -16.17 5.97
C VAL A 64 7.02 -14.96 5.66
N ILE A 65 7.56 -13.99 4.89
CA ILE A 65 6.81 -12.82 4.42
C ILE A 65 6.62 -12.89 2.91
N VAL A 66 5.37 -12.75 2.47
CA VAL A 66 4.98 -12.85 1.06
C VAL A 66 4.72 -11.45 0.51
N CYS A 67 5.62 -11.01 -0.40
CA CYS A 67 5.64 -9.68 -1.01
C CYS A 67 5.40 -9.77 -2.53
N VAL A 68 4.39 -10.51 -2.94
CA VAL A 68 4.06 -10.73 -4.35
C VAL A 68 2.85 -9.87 -4.78
N PRO A 69 2.64 -9.67 -6.10
CA PRO A 69 1.45 -8.98 -6.58
C PRO A 69 0.14 -9.58 -6.05
N ILE A 70 -0.87 -8.74 -5.83
CA ILE A 70 -2.19 -9.12 -5.27
C ILE A 70 -2.76 -10.35 -5.98
N ASN A 71 -2.72 -10.38 -7.31
CA ASN A 71 -3.26 -11.49 -8.13
C ASN A 71 -2.49 -12.82 -7.95
N SER A 72 -1.28 -12.79 -7.43
CA SER A 72 -0.46 -13.98 -7.15
C SER A 72 -0.52 -14.42 -5.70
N MET A 73 -1.03 -13.57 -4.80
CA MET A 73 -0.98 -13.78 -3.35
C MET A 73 -1.61 -15.11 -2.93
N LYS A 74 -2.84 -15.38 -3.35
CA LYS A 74 -3.53 -16.65 -3.05
C LYS A 74 -2.70 -17.87 -3.42
N ARG A 75 -2.24 -17.92 -4.67
CA ARG A 75 -1.45 -19.06 -5.19
C ARG A 75 -0.17 -19.25 -4.38
N VAL A 76 0.53 -18.15 -4.07
CA VAL A 76 1.81 -18.23 -3.35
C VAL A 76 1.60 -18.64 -1.89
N LEU A 77 0.59 -18.10 -1.20
CA LEU A 77 0.23 -18.53 0.17
C LEU A 77 -0.04 -20.03 0.23
N LEU A 78 -0.84 -20.57 -0.71
CA LEU A 78 -1.12 -22.01 -0.81
C LEU A 78 0.12 -22.86 -1.11
N GLN A 79 1.11 -22.32 -1.82
CA GLN A 79 2.34 -23.03 -2.15
C GLN A 79 3.33 -23.07 -0.99
N VAL A 80 3.58 -21.91 -0.33
CA VAL A 80 4.63 -21.83 0.69
C VAL A 80 4.21 -22.47 2.01
N SER A 81 2.94 -22.33 2.40
CA SER A 81 2.41 -22.85 3.66
C SER A 81 2.59 -24.36 3.85
N LYS A 82 2.57 -25.12 2.75
CA LYS A 82 2.74 -26.60 2.76
C LYS A 82 4.08 -27.05 3.32
N TYR A 83 5.10 -26.20 3.27
CA TYR A 83 6.46 -26.54 3.65
C TYR A 83 6.95 -25.78 4.89
N MET A 84 6.08 -24.96 5.48
CA MET A 84 6.43 -24.23 6.70
C MET A 84 6.30 -25.12 7.94
N MET A 85 7.13 -24.86 8.93
CA MET A 85 7.03 -25.55 10.22
C MET A 85 5.80 -25.08 11.02
N LEU A 86 5.29 -25.98 11.85
CA LEU A 86 4.25 -25.65 12.83
C LEU A 86 4.69 -24.43 13.65
N ASP A 87 3.74 -23.58 14.02
CA ASP A 87 3.95 -22.37 14.82
C ASP A 87 4.91 -21.33 14.23
N SER A 88 5.39 -21.52 12.97
CA SER A 88 6.09 -20.45 12.26
C SER A 88 5.12 -19.37 11.80
N THR A 89 5.62 -18.15 11.60
CA THR A 89 4.79 -16.99 11.24
C THR A 89 4.71 -16.80 9.73
N LEU A 90 3.50 -16.77 9.18
CA LEU A 90 3.24 -16.45 7.78
C LEU A 90 2.63 -15.05 7.66
N ILE A 91 3.33 -14.15 6.97
CA ILE A 91 2.95 -12.75 6.80
C ILE A 91 2.56 -12.50 5.34
N GLU A 92 1.40 -11.90 5.11
CA GLU A 92 1.01 -11.33 3.81
C GLU A 92 0.84 -9.81 3.93
N ILE A 93 1.21 -9.08 2.86
CA ILE A 93 1.29 -7.61 2.86
C ILE A 93 0.47 -6.92 1.78
N SER A 94 -0.45 -7.61 1.13
CA SER A 94 -1.21 -7.03 0.01
C SER A 94 -2.04 -5.81 0.43
N SER A 95 -2.29 -4.91 -0.52
CA SER A 95 -3.07 -3.68 -0.28
C SER A 95 -4.58 -3.93 -0.21
N VAL A 96 -5.09 -5.05 -0.73
CA VAL A 96 -6.50 -5.46 -0.68
C VAL A 96 -6.57 -6.78 0.06
N LYS A 97 -7.45 -6.88 1.06
CA LYS A 97 -7.40 -7.95 2.08
C LYS A 97 -8.38 -9.10 1.87
N HIS A 98 -9.52 -8.87 1.28
CA HIS A 98 -10.62 -9.84 1.28
C HIS A 98 -10.16 -11.26 0.91
N GLU A 99 -9.56 -11.44 -0.27
CA GLU A 99 -9.13 -12.76 -0.75
C GLU A 99 -7.86 -13.25 -0.04
N ALA A 100 -6.91 -12.34 0.23
CA ALA A 100 -5.66 -12.66 0.90
C ALA A 100 -5.89 -13.11 2.35
N HIS A 101 -6.72 -12.39 3.10
CA HIS A 101 -7.10 -12.71 4.47
C HIS A 101 -7.80 -14.07 4.55
N LYS A 102 -8.80 -14.33 3.66
CA LYS A 102 -9.48 -15.62 3.58
C LYS A 102 -8.49 -16.76 3.36
N THR A 103 -7.62 -16.61 2.36
CA THR A 103 -6.62 -17.64 2.04
C THR A 103 -5.63 -17.85 3.17
N LEU A 104 -5.13 -16.76 3.79
CA LEU A 104 -4.22 -16.83 4.93
C LEU A 104 -4.87 -17.58 6.11
N SER A 105 -6.15 -17.30 6.40
CA SER A 105 -6.91 -17.99 7.44
C SER A 105 -7.02 -19.50 7.17
N GLU A 106 -7.34 -19.87 5.93
CA GLU A 106 -7.46 -21.28 5.53
C GLU A 106 -6.13 -22.03 5.69
N VAL A 107 -5.03 -21.50 5.14
CA VAL A 107 -3.72 -22.16 5.21
C VAL A 107 -3.14 -22.16 6.63
N ALA A 108 -3.32 -21.09 7.40
CA ALA A 108 -2.84 -21.01 8.76
C ALA A 108 -3.52 -22.03 9.67
N ARG A 109 -4.83 -22.25 9.49
CA ARG A 109 -5.56 -23.29 10.21
C ARG A 109 -5.11 -24.69 9.79
N MET A 110 -4.97 -24.93 8.47
CA MET A 110 -4.61 -26.24 7.92
C MET A 110 -3.21 -26.69 8.35
N TYR A 111 -2.25 -25.77 8.35
CA TYR A 111 -0.84 -26.07 8.67
C TYR A 111 -0.39 -25.61 10.05
N LYS A 112 -1.33 -25.18 10.91
CA LYS A 112 -1.08 -24.70 12.28
C LYS A 112 0.01 -23.61 12.31
N LEU A 113 -0.11 -22.60 11.44
CA LEU A 113 0.79 -21.46 11.36
C LEU A 113 0.25 -20.28 12.19
N ARG A 114 1.13 -19.35 12.54
CA ARG A 114 0.74 -18.05 13.11
C ARG A 114 0.56 -17.03 11.97
N PRO A 115 -0.67 -16.62 11.66
CA PRO A 115 -0.91 -15.69 10.58
C PRO A 115 -0.64 -14.25 11.01
N LEU A 116 -0.09 -13.43 10.10
CA LEU A 116 -0.10 -11.97 10.22
C LEU A 116 -0.56 -11.37 8.89
N CYS A 117 -1.79 -10.89 8.87
CA CYS A 117 -2.36 -10.17 7.76
C CYS A 117 -2.12 -8.67 7.98
N ILE A 118 -1.18 -8.08 7.26
CA ILE A 118 -0.79 -6.68 7.47
C ILE A 118 -0.84 -5.87 6.17
N HIS A 119 -1.09 -4.56 6.29
CA HIS A 119 -0.94 -3.63 5.19
C HIS A 119 0.00 -2.49 5.60
N PRO A 120 1.24 -2.46 5.11
CA PRO A 120 2.12 -1.31 5.25
C PRO A 120 1.50 -0.10 4.53
N LEU A 121 1.10 0.94 5.30
CA LEU A 121 0.48 2.15 4.73
C LEU A 121 1.56 3.16 4.32
N PHE A 122 2.63 2.65 3.73
CA PHE A 122 3.75 3.41 3.19
C PHE A 122 4.36 2.69 1.99
N GLY A 123 4.99 3.44 1.10
CA GLY A 123 5.66 2.90 -0.08
C GLY A 123 7.14 2.55 0.16
N PRO A 124 7.79 1.94 -0.83
CA PRO A 124 9.20 1.51 -0.77
C PRO A 124 10.21 2.65 -0.63
N GLY A 125 9.76 3.91 -0.78
CA GLY A 125 10.56 5.12 -0.53
C GLY A 125 10.76 5.45 0.96
N ALA A 126 10.06 4.77 1.89
CA ALA A 126 10.26 4.98 3.31
C ALA A 126 11.65 4.49 3.75
N GLU A 127 12.43 5.34 4.41
CA GLU A 127 13.80 5.00 4.86
C GLU A 127 13.81 4.01 6.02
N SER A 128 12.79 4.05 6.87
CA SER A 128 12.65 3.15 8.03
C SER A 128 11.18 2.90 8.35
N ILE A 129 10.92 1.85 9.14
CA ILE A 129 9.57 1.54 9.65
C ILE A 129 9.18 2.43 10.85
N LYS A 130 10.13 3.14 11.45
CA LYS A 130 9.90 3.89 12.69
C LYS A 130 8.81 4.96 12.49
N GLY A 131 7.70 4.81 13.23
CA GLY A 131 6.55 5.70 13.14
C GLY A 131 5.66 5.48 11.91
N MET A 132 6.05 4.63 10.95
CA MET A 132 5.21 4.31 9.80
C MET A 132 3.98 3.51 10.22
N LYS A 133 2.84 3.86 9.63
CA LYS A 133 1.58 3.18 9.91
C LYS A 133 1.53 1.82 9.21
N VAL A 134 1.10 0.81 9.95
CA VAL A 134 0.81 -0.53 9.43
C VAL A 134 -0.56 -0.95 9.96
N ALA A 135 -1.49 -1.26 9.08
CA ALA A 135 -2.75 -1.88 9.48
C ALA A 135 -2.53 -3.37 9.74
N LEU A 136 -3.03 -3.86 10.87
CA LEU A 136 -3.13 -5.27 11.20
C LEU A 136 -4.59 -5.69 11.06
N ILE A 137 -4.84 -6.71 10.25
CA ILE A 137 -6.16 -7.27 10.00
C ILE A 137 -6.20 -8.64 10.68
N PRO A 138 -6.76 -8.75 11.89
CA PRO A 138 -6.72 -10.00 12.65
C PRO A 138 -7.36 -11.16 11.91
N VAL A 139 -6.73 -12.33 12.01
CA VAL A 139 -7.20 -13.56 11.37
C VAL A 139 -7.90 -14.47 12.38
N PHE A 140 -7.32 -14.63 13.58
CA PHE A 140 -7.87 -15.47 14.65
C PHE A 140 -7.93 -14.75 15.98
N ASP A 141 -6.78 -14.23 16.46
CA ASP A 141 -6.64 -13.59 17.76
C ASP A 141 -5.91 -12.24 17.62
N ALA A 142 -6.69 -11.17 17.66
CA ALA A 142 -6.18 -9.82 17.50
C ALA A 142 -5.09 -9.46 18.52
N HIS A 143 -5.17 -9.97 19.76
CA HIS A 143 -4.19 -9.65 20.81
C HIS A 143 -2.86 -10.38 20.58
N ALA A 144 -2.91 -11.68 20.30
CA ALA A 144 -1.73 -12.49 20.00
C ALA A 144 -1.04 -12.01 18.72
N GLU A 145 -1.81 -11.76 17.64
CA GLU A 145 -1.30 -11.27 16.37
C GLU A 145 -0.69 -9.87 16.49
N LEU A 146 -1.29 -8.97 17.30
CA LEU A 146 -0.72 -7.65 17.57
C LEU A 146 0.61 -7.75 18.33
N LYS A 147 0.71 -8.67 19.29
CA LYS A 147 1.95 -8.93 20.04
C LYS A 147 3.06 -9.43 19.10
N ASP A 148 2.74 -10.37 18.24
CA ASP A 148 3.69 -10.90 17.25
C ASP A 148 4.09 -9.81 16.23
N ALA A 149 3.13 -9.04 15.73
CA ALA A 149 3.39 -7.93 14.82
C ALA A 149 4.31 -6.86 15.43
N LYS A 150 4.10 -6.49 16.71
CA LYS A 150 4.99 -5.56 17.44
C LYS A 150 6.42 -6.08 17.57
N LYS A 151 6.58 -7.39 17.77
CA LYS A 151 7.89 -8.02 17.86
C LYS A 151 8.63 -8.04 16.51
N ILE A 152 7.90 -8.39 15.43
CA ILE A 152 8.49 -8.56 14.10
C ILE A 152 8.69 -7.20 13.40
N LEU A 153 7.77 -6.25 13.58
CA LEU A 153 7.76 -4.94 12.95
C LEU A 153 8.10 -3.83 13.96
N SER A 154 9.19 -4.03 14.70
CA SER A 154 9.60 -3.12 15.77
C SER A 154 9.75 -1.68 15.27
N GLY A 155 9.07 -0.75 15.93
CA GLY A 155 9.03 0.67 15.60
C GLY A 155 7.88 1.10 14.70
N ALA A 156 7.09 0.18 14.15
CA ALA A 156 5.88 0.52 13.39
C ALA A 156 4.77 1.06 14.31
N SER A 157 3.94 1.96 13.77
CA SER A 157 2.67 2.38 14.38
C SER A 157 1.56 1.43 13.91
N LEU A 158 1.22 0.44 14.73
CA LEU A 158 0.24 -0.59 14.39
C LEU A 158 -1.18 -0.15 14.74
N THR A 159 -2.11 -0.33 13.79
CA THR A 159 -3.55 -0.09 13.98
C THR A 159 -4.31 -1.35 13.57
N THR A 160 -5.14 -1.87 14.48
CA THR A 160 -6.00 -3.02 14.18
C THR A 160 -7.29 -2.56 13.51
N VAL A 161 -7.69 -3.25 12.44
CA VAL A 161 -8.91 -2.95 11.67
C VAL A 161 -9.52 -4.26 11.13
N ASP A 162 -10.85 -4.32 11.11
CA ASP A 162 -11.57 -5.45 10.50
C ASP A 162 -11.38 -5.48 8.97
N VAL A 163 -11.42 -6.68 8.38
CA VAL A 163 -11.18 -6.87 6.93
C VAL A 163 -12.15 -6.10 6.03
N LYS A 164 -13.43 -6.00 6.42
CA LYS A 164 -14.43 -5.27 5.64
C LYS A 164 -14.20 -3.77 5.72
N ASP A 165 -13.94 -3.26 6.93
CA ASP A 165 -13.65 -1.85 7.15
C ASP A 165 -12.34 -1.45 6.48
N HIS A 166 -11.31 -2.30 6.56
CA HIS A 166 -10.06 -2.07 5.85
C HIS A 166 -10.29 -1.84 4.36
N ASP A 167 -10.89 -2.78 3.65
CA ASP A 167 -11.05 -2.68 2.19
C ASP A 167 -11.97 -1.53 1.78
N LYS A 168 -12.99 -1.20 2.59
CA LYS A 168 -13.83 -0.02 2.39
C LYS A 168 -13.03 1.29 2.53
N ILE A 169 -12.18 1.40 3.56
CA ILE A 169 -11.34 2.57 3.79
C ILE A 169 -10.29 2.67 2.67
N ILE A 170 -9.64 1.57 2.31
CA ILE A 170 -8.62 1.52 1.25
C ILE A 170 -9.20 1.88 -0.13
N ALA A 171 -10.47 1.58 -0.40
CA ALA A 171 -11.11 2.04 -1.62
C ALA A 171 -11.10 3.58 -1.74
N VAL A 172 -11.18 4.31 -0.62
CA VAL A 172 -11.13 5.78 -0.61
C VAL A 172 -9.68 6.27 -0.56
N VAL A 173 -8.93 5.87 0.48
CA VAL A 173 -7.62 6.49 0.77
C VAL A 173 -6.53 6.07 -0.20
N LEU A 174 -6.72 4.95 -0.89
CA LEU A 174 -5.77 4.46 -1.89
C LEU A 174 -6.42 4.43 -3.28
N GLY A 175 -7.48 3.66 -3.46
CA GLY A 175 -8.07 3.42 -4.78
C GLY A 175 -8.61 4.69 -5.44
N LEU A 176 -9.47 5.44 -4.78
CA LEU A 176 -10.01 6.70 -5.31
C LEU A 176 -8.93 7.75 -5.51
N THR A 177 -7.95 7.83 -4.59
CA THR A 177 -6.80 8.74 -4.71
C THR A 177 -5.98 8.44 -5.96
N HIS A 178 -5.65 7.16 -6.20
CA HIS A 178 -4.90 6.76 -7.40
C HIS A 178 -5.69 7.00 -8.68
N LEU A 179 -6.97 6.64 -8.69
CA LEU A 179 -7.83 6.85 -9.87
C LEU A 179 -7.95 8.33 -10.24
N ASN A 180 -8.21 9.20 -9.25
CA ASN A 180 -8.33 10.65 -9.47
C ASN A 180 -7.01 11.26 -9.99
N ASN A 181 -5.89 10.88 -9.40
CA ASN A 181 -4.58 11.37 -9.85
C ASN A 181 -4.20 10.83 -11.24
N THR A 182 -4.65 9.62 -11.62
CA THR A 182 -4.47 9.10 -12.97
C THR A 182 -5.27 9.91 -14.00
N ILE A 183 -6.50 10.33 -13.65
CA ILE A 183 -7.30 11.22 -14.50
C ILE A 183 -6.60 12.57 -14.69
N LEU A 184 -6.08 13.16 -13.59
CA LEU A 184 -5.30 14.40 -13.67
C LEU A 184 -4.03 14.24 -14.51
N ALA A 185 -3.27 13.15 -14.30
CA ALA A 185 -2.08 12.85 -15.07
C ALA A 185 -2.37 12.78 -16.57
N LYS A 186 -3.50 12.13 -16.96
CA LYS A 186 -3.94 12.06 -18.36
C LYS A 186 -4.20 13.45 -18.95
N ILE A 187 -4.94 14.30 -18.22
CA ILE A 187 -5.23 15.66 -18.67
C ILE A 187 -3.95 16.48 -18.76
N MET A 188 -3.11 16.43 -17.72
CA MET A 188 -1.83 17.16 -17.68
C MET A 188 -0.86 16.71 -18.79
N SER A 189 -0.87 15.42 -19.15
CA SER A 189 0.00 14.87 -20.20
C SER A 189 -0.40 15.29 -21.63
N ASP A 190 -1.63 15.76 -21.81
CA ASP A 190 -2.12 16.26 -23.11
C ASP A 190 -1.77 17.74 -23.34
N GLU A 191 -1.24 18.43 -22.32
CA GLU A 191 -0.85 19.84 -22.42
C GLU A 191 0.41 20.00 -23.28
N LYS A 192 0.37 20.98 -24.17
CA LYS A 192 1.46 21.20 -25.15
C LYS A 192 2.69 21.88 -24.58
N GLU A 193 2.54 22.65 -23.49
CA GLU A 193 3.60 23.47 -22.88
C GLU A 193 3.79 23.11 -21.39
N PRO A 194 4.25 21.89 -21.05
CA PRO A 194 4.33 21.44 -19.65
C PRO A 194 5.32 22.27 -18.81
N ASP A 195 6.38 22.79 -19.39
CA ASP A 195 7.35 23.62 -18.67
C ASP A 195 6.74 24.97 -18.28
N ARG A 196 5.89 25.55 -19.13
CA ARG A 196 5.18 26.79 -18.84
C ARG A 196 4.16 26.62 -17.71
N LEU A 197 3.52 25.44 -17.59
CA LEU A 197 2.68 25.13 -16.45
C LEU A 197 3.48 25.18 -15.14
N LYS A 198 4.70 24.66 -15.13
CA LYS A 198 5.58 24.68 -13.96
C LYS A 198 6.07 26.10 -13.63
N GLU A 199 6.37 26.90 -14.63
CA GLU A 199 6.85 28.28 -14.48
C GLU A 199 5.84 29.17 -13.73
N ILE A 200 4.56 29.10 -14.11
CA ILE A 200 3.49 29.90 -13.49
C ILE A 200 2.71 29.18 -12.40
N ALA A 201 3.16 27.99 -11.98
CA ALA A 201 2.50 27.17 -11.00
C ALA A 201 2.42 27.83 -9.61
N GLY A 202 1.19 28.03 -9.11
CA GLY A 202 0.94 28.42 -7.73
C GLY A 202 1.09 27.25 -6.75
N SER A 203 0.91 27.54 -5.47
CA SER A 203 1.09 26.59 -4.37
C SER A 203 0.28 25.29 -4.52
N THR A 204 -1.00 25.40 -4.88
CA THR A 204 -1.92 24.28 -5.02
C THR A 204 -1.47 23.32 -6.13
N TYR A 205 -1.11 23.87 -7.30
CA TYR A 205 -0.66 23.07 -8.43
C TYR A 205 0.66 22.35 -8.10
N LYS A 206 1.61 23.00 -7.43
CA LYS A 206 2.89 22.38 -7.06
C LYS A 206 2.71 21.14 -6.18
N ILE A 207 1.83 21.19 -5.18
CA ILE A 207 1.53 20.04 -4.33
C ILE A 207 0.78 18.95 -5.12
N GLN A 208 -0.21 19.36 -5.93
CA GLN A 208 -1.01 18.40 -6.69
C GLN A 208 -0.17 17.70 -7.76
N SER A 209 0.69 18.43 -8.50
CA SER A 209 1.56 17.81 -9.52
C SER A 209 2.56 16.85 -8.91
N LEU A 210 3.19 17.20 -7.77
CA LEU A 210 4.10 16.30 -7.06
C LEU A 210 3.42 14.99 -6.66
N LEU A 211 2.19 15.08 -6.11
CA LEU A 211 1.41 13.89 -5.74
C LEU A 211 1.07 13.05 -6.98
N THR A 212 0.61 13.69 -8.05
CA THR A 212 0.28 13.03 -9.31
C THR A 212 1.50 12.34 -9.92
N GLU A 213 2.63 13.03 -10.01
CA GLU A 213 3.90 12.48 -10.52
C GLU A 213 4.37 11.29 -9.68
N SER A 214 4.26 11.37 -8.34
CA SER A 214 4.68 10.29 -7.44
C SER A 214 3.84 9.02 -7.64
N ILE A 215 2.52 9.15 -7.86
CA ILE A 215 1.61 8.04 -8.14
C ILE A 215 1.91 7.42 -9.52
N MET A 216 2.28 8.22 -10.52
CA MET A 216 2.66 7.71 -11.84
C MET A 216 3.99 6.93 -11.83
N ASN A 217 4.77 6.97 -10.75
CA ASN A 217 5.94 6.10 -10.58
C ASN A 217 5.60 4.67 -10.16
N ASP A 218 4.34 4.38 -9.87
CA ASP A 218 3.89 3.02 -9.53
C ASP A 218 3.80 2.13 -10.78
N GLU A 219 3.88 0.82 -10.56
CA GLU A 219 3.74 -0.15 -11.63
C GLU A 219 2.26 -0.28 -12.05
N ALA A 220 1.99 -0.31 -13.34
CA ALA A 220 0.63 -0.45 -13.89
C ALA A 220 -0.12 -1.67 -13.31
N GLN A 221 0.59 -2.77 -13.03
CA GLN A 221 0.01 -3.96 -12.43
C GLN A 221 -0.48 -3.70 -10.99
N LEU A 222 0.28 -2.93 -10.20
CA LEU A 222 -0.13 -2.56 -8.84
C LEU A 222 -1.39 -1.69 -8.88
N PHE A 223 -1.38 -0.62 -9.70
CA PHE A 223 -2.52 0.25 -9.91
C PHE A 223 -3.79 -0.53 -10.29
N THR A 224 -3.69 -1.36 -11.34
CA THR A 224 -4.82 -2.17 -11.81
C THR A 224 -5.32 -3.12 -10.71
N SER A 225 -4.42 -3.78 -10.00
CA SER A 225 -4.80 -4.74 -8.94
C SER A 225 -5.51 -4.05 -7.77
N ILE A 226 -5.08 -2.88 -7.35
CA ILE A 226 -5.74 -2.10 -6.28
C ILE A 226 -7.19 -1.77 -6.68
N LEU A 227 -7.40 -1.30 -7.90
CA LEU A 227 -8.72 -0.87 -8.36
C LEU A 227 -9.67 -2.05 -8.63
N MET A 228 -9.15 -3.14 -9.24
CA MET A 228 -9.99 -4.25 -9.68
C MET A 228 -10.26 -5.29 -8.59
N SER A 229 -9.33 -5.47 -7.64
CA SER A 229 -9.49 -6.46 -6.56
C SER A 229 -10.32 -5.95 -5.38
N ASN A 230 -10.50 -4.64 -5.25
CA ASN A 230 -11.31 -4.06 -4.18
C ASN A 230 -12.76 -3.90 -4.61
N SER A 231 -13.67 -4.70 -4.03
CA SER A 231 -15.09 -4.72 -4.40
C SER A 231 -15.81 -3.37 -4.18
N TYR A 232 -15.32 -2.52 -3.27
CA TYR A 232 -15.90 -1.19 -3.01
C TYR A 232 -15.56 -0.19 -4.10
N MET A 233 -14.52 -0.42 -4.92
CA MET A 233 -14.09 0.53 -5.96
C MET A 233 -15.16 0.81 -7.01
N ARG A 234 -16.01 -0.16 -7.36
CA ARG A 234 -17.12 0.04 -8.32
C ARG A 234 -18.04 1.18 -7.90
N ARG A 235 -18.37 1.24 -6.61
CA ARG A 235 -19.21 2.31 -6.04
C ARG A 235 -18.50 3.66 -6.12
N TYR A 236 -17.24 3.72 -5.69
CA TYR A 236 -16.50 4.99 -5.67
C TYR A 236 -16.15 5.50 -7.08
N ALA A 237 -15.87 4.62 -8.02
CA ALA A 237 -15.67 4.99 -9.42
C ALA A 237 -16.95 5.59 -10.03
N ARG A 238 -18.12 5.01 -9.72
CA ARG A 238 -19.41 5.56 -10.15
C ARG A 238 -19.66 6.94 -9.54
N ASN A 239 -19.48 7.09 -8.23
CA ASN A 239 -19.64 8.38 -7.54
C ASN A 239 -18.67 9.45 -8.11
N LEU A 240 -17.43 9.08 -8.41
CA LEU A 240 -16.48 9.99 -9.05
C LEU A 240 -16.98 10.44 -10.43
N LEU A 241 -17.44 9.50 -11.27
CA LEU A 241 -17.97 9.80 -12.59
C LEU A 241 -19.17 10.76 -12.50
N GLU A 242 -20.17 10.45 -11.68
CA GLU A 242 -21.39 11.25 -11.50
C GLU A 242 -21.07 12.65 -10.98
N THR A 243 -20.21 12.75 -9.96
CA THR A 243 -19.81 14.03 -9.38
C THR A 243 -19.03 14.88 -10.39
N THR A 244 -18.08 14.27 -11.11
CA THR A 244 -17.30 14.95 -12.13
C THR A 244 -18.20 15.45 -13.25
N GLN A 245 -19.11 14.62 -13.75
CA GLN A 245 -20.06 14.98 -14.80
C GLN A 245 -20.96 16.15 -14.35
N GLN A 246 -21.48 16.13 -13.13
CA GLN A 246 -22.30 17.21 -12.59
C GLN A 246 -21.53 18.54 -12.57
N LEU A 247 -20.33 18.57 -12.01
CA LEU A 247 -19.54 19.79 -11.90
C LEU A 247 -19.09 20.30 -13.29
N CYS A 248 -18.66 19.40 -14.17
CA CYS A 248 -18.32 19.77 -15.55
C CYS A 248 -19.50 20.34 -16.31
N ASN A 249 -20.72 19.79 -16.13
CA ASN A 249 -21.92 20.31 -16.78
C ASN A 249 -22.22 21.76 -16.35
N TYR A 250 -21.96 22.13 -15.09
CA TYR A 250 -22.14 23.53 -14.68
C TYR A 250 -21.13 24.47 -15.34
N VAL A 251 -19.90 24.02 -15.57
CA VAL A 251 -18.88 24.80 -16.28
C VAL A 251 -19.24 24.94 -17.76
N LEU A 252 -19.56 23.81 -18.41
CA LEU A 252 -19.87 23.76 -19.85
C LEU A 252 -21.13 24.56 -20.23
N ASN A 253 -22.11 24.62 -19.31
CA ASN A 253 -23.35 25.37 -19.52
C ASN A 253 -23.32 26.77 -18.89
N GLU A 254 -22.14 27.26 -18.51
CA GLU A 254 -21.94 28.61 -17.94
C GLU A 254 -22.91 28.92 -16.79
N ASN A 255 -23.10 27.95 -15.84
CA ASN A 255 -24.03 28.09 -14.72
C ASN A 255 -23.28 28.34 -13.38
N PRO A 256 -22.76 29.57 -13.15
CA PRO A 256 -21.99 29.89 -11.95
C PRO A 256 -22.81 29.79 -10.67
N ARG A 257 -24.14 30.00 -10.74
CA ARG A 257 -25.02 29.94 -9.58
C ARG A 257 -25.10 28.54 -8.97
N GLU A 258 -25.38 27.52 -9.78
CA GLU A 258 -25.46 26.15 -9.31
C GLU A 258 -24.06 25.57 -8.96
N LEU A 259 -23.02 25.97 -9.68
CA LEU A 259 -21.64 25.63 -9.35
C LEU A 259 -21.27 26.16 -7.94
N SER A 260 -21.51 27.45 -7.68
CA SER A 260 -21.23 28.07 -6.38
C SER A 260 -22.05 27.44 -5.26
N LYS A 261 -23.35 27.21 -5.45
CA LYS A 261 -24.23 26.56 -4.49
C LYS A 261 -23.76 25.13 -4.13
N THR A 262 -23.35 24.38 -5.13
CA THR A 262 -22.84 23.01 -4.95
C THR A 262 -21.49 23.04 -4.22
N TYR A 263 -20.59 23.94 -4.59
CA TYR A 263 -19.31 24.14 -3.89
C TYR A 263 -19.52 24.46 -2.40
N MET A 264 -20.43 25.39 -2.08
CA MET A 264 -20.73 25.75 -0.69
C MET A 264 -21.26 24.56 0.11
N LYS A 265 -22.17 23.78 -0.44
CA LYS A 265 -22.66 22.54 0.21
C LYS A 265 -21.55 21.54 0.49
N ILE A 266 -20.65 21.32 -0.47
CA ILE A 266 -19.49 20.43 -0.31
C ILE A 266 -18.58 20.98 0.79
N ARG A 267 -18.24 22.27 0.73
CA ARG A 267 -17.38 22.94 1.69
C ARG A 267 -17.94 22.86 3.13
N ASP A 268 -19.23 23.15 3.31
CA ASP A 268 -19.87 23.12 4.63
C ASP A 268 -19.86 21.71 5.22
N LYS A 269 -20.17 20.69 4.42
CA LYS A 269 -20.11 19.29 4.86
C LYS A 269 -18.67 18.86 5.18
N PHE A 270 -17.71 19.29 4.37
CA PHE A 270 -16.30 18.91 4.53
C PHE A 270 -15.66 19.59 5.74
N SER A 271 -16.04 20.86 6.02
CA SER A 271 -15.55 21.61 7.18
C SER A 271 -15.98 21.03 8.54
N GLN A 272 -17.05 20.22 8.57
CA GLN A 272 -17.44 19.46 9.76
C GLN A 272 -16.50 18.28 10.07
N GLN A 273 -15.71 17.83 9.08
CA GLN A 273 -14.83 16.68 9.20
C GLN A 273 -13.37 17.08 9.39
N VAL A 274 -12.96 18.26 8.88
CA VAL A 274 -11.56 18.71 8.88
C VAL A 274 -11.49 20.21 9.19
N ASN A 275 -10.35 20.63 9.76
CA ASN A 275 -10.06 22.04 9.95
C ASN A 275 -9.39 22.60 8.68
N LEU A 276 -10.17 23.28 7.85
CA LEU A 276 -9.72 23.81 6.54
C LEU A 276 -8.57 24.81 6.67
N GLU A 277 -8.61 25.69 7.69
CA GLU A 277 -7.55 26.69 7.91
C GLU A 277 -6.23 26.02 8.30
N LYS A 278 -6.29 25.04 9.20
CA LYS A 278 -5.10 24.26 9.57
C LYS A 278 -4.53 23.52 8.36
N SER A 279 -5.38 22.90 7.54
CA SER A 279 -4.94 22.20 6.33
C SER A 279 -4.25 23.15 5.34
N TYR A 280 -4.79 24.37 5.19
CA TYR A 280 -4.19 25.40 4.34
C TYR A 280 -2.81 25.82 4.86
N LYS A 281 -2.66 26.05 6.16
CA LYS A 281 -1.36 26.39 6.79
C LYS A 281 -0.35 25.25 6.61
N THR A 282 -0.76 24.00 6.86
CA THR A 282 0.09 22.81 6.70
C THR A 282 0.59 22.66 5.26
N MET A 283 -0.24 22.94 4.25
CA MET A 283 0.17 22.94 2.86
C MET A 283 1.37 23.89 2.62
N TYR A 284 1.37 25.09 3.21
CA TYR A 284 2.51 26.02 3.08
C TYR A 284 3.76 25.56 3.84
N GLU A 285 3.60 24.82 4.94
CA GLU A 285 4.74 24.21 5.65
C GLU A 285 5.41 23.14 4.77
N VAL A 286 4.62 22.27 4.14
CA VAL A 286 5.13 21.27 3.20
C VAL A 286 5.85 21.93 2.02
N LEU A 287 5.30 23.00 1.46
CA LEU A 287 5.93 23.74 0.37
C LEU A 287 7.30 24.31 0.71
N LYS A 288 7.57 24.67 1.99
CA LYS A 288 8.90 25.11 2.43
C LYS A 288 9.94 23.99 2.34
N MET A 289 9.52 22.73 2.48
CA MET A 289 10.40 21.55 2.40
C MET A 289 10.72 21.16 0.94
N LEU A 290 9.95 21.69 -0.03
CA LEU A 290 10.14 21.42 -1.47
C LEU A 290 11.07 22.44 -2.16
N LYS A 291 11.61 23.39 -1.41
CA LYS A 291 12.63 24.33 -1.87
C LYS A 291 14.00 23.73 -1.65
#